data_7a4b750a1e0b51ef26caa4bcc773418f
#
_entry.id   7a4b750a1e0b51ef26caa4bcc773418f
#
_cell.length_a   1.000
_cell.length_b   1.000
_cell.length_c   1.000
_cell.angle_alpha   90.00
_cell.angle_beta   90.00
_cell.angle_gamma   90.00
#
_symmetry.space_group_name_H-M   'P 1'
#
loop_
_entity.id
_entity.type
_entity.pdbx_description
1 polymer ?
#
loop_
_entity_poly.entity_id
_entity_poly.type
_entity_poly.pdbx_seq_one_letter_code
_entity_poly.pdbx_strand_id
1 'polypeptide(L)'
;EGKGLLFKIFADIDVFDIEIDAKNIDDFVKTVKNIAPTFGGINLEDIKAPEAFEIEKRLVSELDIPVMHDDQHGTAIISGAALINALELAEKKIEEVKMVICGAGAAAISCAKIYLALGLKKENIIMFDSKGPINVERTNLTTEKQKFITHNTSVKTLSDAIDGSDVFIGLSMANMMTKEMLLSMAKNPIVFAMANPDPEISYKLAKRTREDIIIATGRSDHPNQVNNVLGFPFIFRGALDVRASKINEEMKMAAVYALAELAKEPVPEIVNIVYKEKKLMFGRDYIIPKPFDPRLISTVPPRVAKAAIDSGVAELNIENWDKYRKDLELRLGNNNRITRLLIAKAKQDPKKIVYVEADRLDVLKAAQTVYEEGIGIPILIGRKERIKKLISELDLEFSNELKIIDLSIKKSKPLIKKYAKIFYNKRKHRGLTLSQAEQLMRRRDYFASMMVKLGEADALISGYSRSYPEVIKPILKVIGKGKGVRKVAATNLMITSKGPIFLADTSININPKYNELGYIANMAAETAKMFGFQPVVAMLSYSNFGSSDHPMANKVASAVKFIKRSFPNLIVDGPVQSDLSLIHI
;
A
#
# COMPACT_ATOMS: atom_id res chain seq x y z
N GLU A 1 1.51 -15.14 -1.89
CA GLU A 1 2.25 -14.14 -2.72
C GLU A 1 2.14 -12.70 -2.16
N GLY A 2 0.97 -12.21 -1.78
CA GLY A 2 0.79 -10.84 -1.29
C GLY A 2 1.63 -10.49 -0.06
N LYS A 3 1.79 -11.41 0.89
CA LYS A 3 2.60 -11.21 2.09
C LYS A 3 4.07 -11.04 1.75
N GLY A 4 4.61 -11.86 0.85
CA GLY A 4 6.01 -11.75 0.37
C GLY A 4 6.30 -10.41 -0.29
N LEU A 5 5.37 -9.90 -1.11
CA LEU A 5 5.48 -8.58 -1.71
C LEU A 5 5.51 -7.46 -0.65
N LEU A 6 4.71 -7.56 0.41
CA LEU A 6 4.71 -6.58 1.50
C LEU A 6 6.02 -6.59 2.28
N PHE A 7 6.61 -7.75 2.56
CA PHE A 7 7.95 -7.85 3.15
C PHE A 7 9.00 -7.12 2.30
N LYS A 8 8.98 -7.33 0.98
CA LYS A 8 9.93 -6.68 0.07
C LYS A 8 9.70 -5.17 0.00
N ILE A 9 8.46 -4.74 -0.14
CA ILE A 9 8.10 -3.33 -0.26
C ILE A 9 8.42 -2.55 1.02
N PHE A 10 8.08 -3.07 2.19
CA PHE A 10 8.15 -2.32 3.46
C PHE A 10 9.47 -2.49 4.21
N ALA A 11 10.19 -3.58 4.00
CA ALA A 11 11.37 -3.90 4.77
C ALA A 11 12.56 -4.41 3.95
N ASP A 12 12.44 -4.45 2.60
CA ASP A 12 13.47 -4.99 1.69
C ASP A 12 13.95 -6.40 2.12
N ILE A 13 13.01 -7.27 2.45
CA ILE A 13 13.24 -8.67 2.77
C ILE A 13 12.84 -9.52 1.57
N ASP A 14 13.75 -10.38 1.11
CA ASP A 14 13.45 -11.38 0.09
C ASP A 14 12.68 -12.54 0.71
N VAL A 15 11.57 -12.92 0.09
CA VAL A 15 10.66 -13.95 0.59
C VAL A 15 10.44 -15.02 -0.46
N PHE A 16 10.38 -16.25 -0.01
CA PHE A 16 9.95 -17.40 -0.79
C PHE A 16 8.63 -17.91 -0.20
N ASP A 17 7.57 -17.84 -0.97
CA ASP A 17 6.29 -18.44 -0.63
C ASP A 17 6.36 -19.95 -0.78
N ILE A 18 6.08 -20.68 0.30
CA ILE A 18 6.14 -22.14 0.32
C ILE A 18 4.84 -22.68 0.91
N GLU A 19 4.05 -23.30 0.08
CA GLU A 19 2.81 -23.97 0.46
C GLU A 19 3.12 -25.43 0.83
N ILE A 20 2.68 -25.87 2.01
CA ILE A 20 2.95 -27.19 2.56
C ILE A 20 1.67 -27.99 2.69
N ASP A 21 1.55 -29.07 1.94
CA ASP A 21 0.50 -30.09 2.10
C ASP A 21 0.94 -31.13 3.15
N ALA A 22 0.69 -30.83 4.43
CA ALA A 22 1.03 -31.69 5.55
C ALA A 22 -0.20 -32.42 6.10
N LYS A 23 -0.06 -33.72 6.37
CA LYS A 23 -1.17 -34.54 6.91
C LYS A 23 -1.46 -34.30 8.39
N ASN A 24 -0.45 -33.85 9.14
CA ASN A 24 -0.51 -33.62 10.58
C ASN A 24 0.58 -32.63 11.01
N ILE A 25 0.56 -32.23 12.28
CA ILE A 25 1.53 -31.27 12.87
C ILE A 25 2.97 -31.77 12.74
N ASP A 26 3.21 -33.07 12.97
CA ASP A 26 4.58 -33.62 12.93
C ASP A 26 5.18 -33.54 11.52
N ASP A 27 4.41 -33.85 10.49
CA ASP A 27 4.83 -33.74 9.10
C ASP A 27 5.10 -32.28 8.72
N PHE A 28 4.27 -31.34 9.19
CA PHE A 28 4.45 -29.91 8.97
C PHE A 28 5.76 -29.42 9.61
N VAL A 29 5.94 -29.66 10.91
CA VAL A 29 7.12 -29.25 11.66
C VAL A 29 8.39 -29.85 11.06
N LYS A 30 8.38 -31.14 10.71
CA LYS A 30 9.51 -31.82 10.06
C LYS A 30 9.85 -31.19 8.72
N THR A 31 8.85 -30.88 7.90
CA THR A 31 9.04 -30.25 6.59
C THR A 31 9.68 -28.86 6.75
N VAL A 32 9.15 -28.02 7.63
CA VAL A 32 9.71 -26.69 7.91
C VAL A 32 11.14 -26.79 8.40
N LYS A 33 11.46 -27.72 9.31
CA LYS A 33 12.83 -27.95 9.80
C LYS A 33 13.79 -28.36 8.68
N ASN A 34 13.34 -29.18 7.74
CA ASN A 34 14.18 -29.62 6.62
C ASN A 34 14.54 -28.48 5.65
N ILE A 35 13.68 -27.49 5.47
CA ILE A 35 13.91 -26.34 4.59
C ILE A 35 14.54 -25.14 5.33
N ALA A 36 14.43 -25.08 6.65
CA ALA A 36 14.90 -23.97 7.49
C ALA A 36 16.37 -23.56 7.27
N PRO A 37 17.33 -24.47 6.98
CA PRO A 37 18.74 -24.09 6.70
C PRO A 37 18.90 -23.12 5.52
N THR A 38 17.91 -22.99 4.65
CA THR A 38 17.93 -22.07 3.51
C THR A 38 17.58 -20.62 3.92
N PHE A 39 16.92 -20.44 5.07
CA PHE A 39 16.26 -19.17 5.43
C PHE A 39 16.85 -18.53 6.68
N GLY A 40 16.74 -17.20 6.75
CA GLY A 40 17.09 -16.43 7.93
C GLY A 40 15.94 -16.26 8.94
N GLY A 41 14.72 -16.63 8.56
CA GLY A 41 13.52 -16.58 9.41
C GLY A 41 12.32 -17.18 8.72
N ILE A 42 11.27 -17.46 9.48
CA ILE A 42 10.04 -18.11 8.98
C ILE A 42 8.81 -17.34 9.48
N ASN A 43 7.98 -16.87 8.55
CA ASN A 43 6.65 -16.38 8.83
C ASN A 43 5.64 -17.51 8.61
N LEU A 44 4.86 -17.82 9.64
CA LEU A 44 3.74 -18.77 9.56
C LEU A 44 2.47 -17.98 9.22
N GLU A 45 1.68 -18.50 8.29
CA GLU A 45 0.47 -17.86 7.80
C GLU A 45 -0.63 -18.91 7.58
N ASP A 46 -1.90 -18.51 7.71
CA ASP A 46 -3.10 -19.30 7.40
C ASP A 46 -3.21 -20.66 8.11
N ILE A 47 -2.58 -20.85 9.27
CA ILE A 47 -2.67 -22.05 10.07
C ILE A 47 -3.76 -21.89 11.14
N LYS A 48 -4.72 -22.80 11.16
CA LYS A 48 -5.85 -22.76 12.11
C LYS A 48 -5.43 -23.05 13.55
N ALA A 49 -6.13 -22.41 14.50
CA ALA A 49 -6.07 -22.82 15.89
C ALA A 49 -6.95 -24.09 16.11
N PRO A 50 -6.54 -25.05 16.97
CA PRO A 50 -5.44 -24.94 17.93
C PRO A 50 -4.05 -25.34 17.39
N GLU A 51 -3.96 -25.92 16.20
CA GLU A 51 -2.73 -26.47 15.62
C GLU A 51 -1.64 -25.39 15.50
N ALA A 52 -2.02 -24.17 15.15
CA ALA A 52 -1.11 -23.04 15.01
C ALA A 52 -0.25 -22.79 16.26
N PHE A 53 -0.83 -22.92 17.46
CA PHE A 53 -0.12 -22.73 18.73
C PHE A 53 0.97 -23.79 18.95
N GLU A 54 0.67 -25.05 18.63
CA GLU A 54 1.61 -26.14 18.79
C GLU A 54 2.74 -26.07 17.77
N ILE A 55 2.40 -25.82 16.50
CA ILE A 55 3.36 -25.68 15.40
C ILE A 55 4.35 -24.56 15.70
N GLU A 56 3.85 -23.36 16.03
CA GLU A 56 4.72 -22.22 16.33
C GLU A 56 5.61 -22.51 17.54
N LYS A 57 5.05 -23.01 18.64
CA LYS A 57 5.78 -23.35 19.85
C LYS A 57 6.92 -24.33 19.58
N ARG A 58 6.66 -25.37 18.79
CA ARG A 58 7.67 -26.37 18.43
C ARG A 58 8.75 -25.78 17.55
N LEU A 59 8.37 -25.06 16.50
CA LEU A 59 9.34 -24.44 15.58
C LEU A 59 10.22 -23.40 16.29
N VAL A 60 9.66 -22.58 17.17
CA VAL A 60 10.44 -21.62 17.99
C VAL A 60 11.40 -22.33 18.95
N SER A 61 11.05 -23.53 19.45
CA SER A 61 11.92 -24.28 20.36
C SER A 61 12.95 -25.17 19.65
N GLU A 62 12.71 -25.54 18.39
CA GLU A 62 13.50 -26.52 17.63
C GLU A 62 14.35 -25.89 16.53
N LEU A 63 14.22 -24.58 16.28
CA LEU A 63 15.00 -23.82 15.29
C LEU A 63 15.75 -22.67 15.94
N ASP A 64 16.94 -22.36 15.41
CA ASP A 64 17.79 -21.25 15.83
C ASP A 64 17.64 -20.00 14.93
N ILE A 65 16.50 -19.88 14.26
CA ILE A 65 16.11 -18.71 13.44
C ILE A 65 14.75 -18.18 13.89
N PRO A 66 14.46 -16.87 13.70
CA PRO A 66 13.20 -16.28 14.13
C PRO A 66 12.01 -16.90 13.39
N VAL A 67 11.04 -17.38 14.17
CA VAL A 67 9.76 -17.89 13.70
C VAL A 67 8.65 -17.05 14.32
N MET A 68 7.67 -16.62 13.56
CA MET A 68 6.51 -15.89 14.05
C MET A 68 5.27 -16.21 13.22
N HIS A 69 4.14 -16.43 13.87
CA HIS A 69 2.85 -16.55 13.20
C HIS A 69 2.17 -15.18 13.15
N ASP A 70 2.08 -14.58 11.96
CA ASP A 70 1.58 -13.21 11.83
C ASP A 70 0.12 -13.06 12.23
N ASP A 71 -0.77 -14.00 11.87
CA ASP A 71 -2.19 -13.96 12.26
C ASP A 71 -2.40 -14.01 13.78
N GLN A 72 -1.45 -14.59 14.53
CA GLN A 72 -1.50 -14.58 15.98
C GLN A 72 -0.95 -13.27 16.56
N HIS A 73 0.24 -12.88 16.14
CA HIS A 73 1.03 -11.82 16.79
C HIS A 73 0.90 -10.46 16.13
N GLY A 74 0.68 -10.40 14.80
CA GLY A 74 0.55 -9.13 14.06
C GLY A 74 -0.57 -8.27 14.62
N THR A 75 -1.79 -8.80 14.64
CA THR A 75 -2.96 -8.09 15.18
C THR A 75 -2.78 -7.71 16.67
N ALA A 76 -2.16 -8.58 17.46
CA ALA A 76 -1.93 -8.33 18.88
C ALA A 76 -0.97 -7.15 19.10
N ILE A 77 0.13 -7.10 18.39
CA ILE A 77 1.12 -6.01 18.47
C ILE A 77 0.51 -4.68 18.03
N ILE A 78 -0.18 -4.65 16.89
CA ILE A 78 -0.76 -3.43 16.36
C ILE A 78 -1.90 -2.91 17.24
N SER A 79 -2.80 -3.79 17.68
CA SER A 79 -3.88 -3.41 18.58
C SER A 79 -3.36 -3.00 19.97
N GLY A 80 -2.27 -3.60 20.45
CA GLY A 80 -1.60 -3.18 21.69
C GLY A 80 -1.08 -1.75 21.61
N ALA A 81 -0.42 -1.39 20.50
CA ALA A 81 0.03 -0.02 20.25
C ALA A 81 -1.14 0.97 20.17
N ALA A 82 -2.18 0.63 19.44
CA ALA A 82 -3.39 1.43 19.33
C ALA A 82 -4.10 1.59 20.69
N LEU A 83 -4.12 0.53 21.53
CA LEU A 83 -4.74 0.54 22.85
C LEU A 83 -4.02 1.52 23.80
N ILE A 84 -2.68 1.54 23.84
CA ILE A 84 -1.91 2.50 24.65
C ILE A 84 -2.37 3.92 24.34
N ASN A 85 -2.43 4.27 23.07
CA ASN A 85 -2.80 5.61 22.63
C ASN A 85 -4.30 5.92 22.84
N ALA A 86 -5.16 4.95 22.65
CA ALA A 86 -6.59 5.10 22.90
C ALA A 86 -6.88 5.31 24.40
N LEU A 87 -6.19 4.60 25.29
CA LEU A 87 -6.33 4.76 26.74
C LEU A 87 -5.88 6.16 27.21
N GLU A 88 -4.77 6.66 26.66
CA GLU A 88 -4.30 8.01 26.96
C GLU A 88 -5.35 9.06 26.55
N LEU A 89 -5.89 8.96 25.34
CA LEU A 89 -6.93 9.88 24.83
C LEU A 89 -8.29 9.74 25.54
N ALA A 90 -8.57 8.57 26.08
CA ALA A 90 -9.76 8.31 26.90
C ALA A 90 -9.59 8.68 28.37
N GLU A 91 -8.35 9.07 28.78
CA GLU A 91 -7.97 9.35 30.18
C GLU A 91 -8.22 8.16 31.12
N LYS A 92 -7.89 6.94 30.65
CA LYS A 92 -8.10 5.68 31.38
C LYS A 92 -6.77 4.99 31.67
N LYS A 93 -6.68 4.35 32.84
CA LYS A 93 -5.52 3.55 33.23
C LYS A 93 -5.77 2.08 32.87
N ILE A 94 -4.79 1.43 32.27
CA ILE A 94 -4.93 0.06 31.79
C ILE A 94 -5.27 -0.94 32.90
N GLU A 95 -4.79 -0.70 34.12
CA GLU A 95 -5.03 -1.56 35.28
C GLU A 95 -6.49 -1.50 35.80
N GLU A 96 -7.23 -0.45 35.42
CA GLU A 96 -8.57 -0.16 35.95
C GLU A 96 -9.68 -0.47 34.92
N VAL A 97 -9.35 -0.58 33.61
CA VAL A 97 -10.35 -0.75 32.54
C VAL A 97 -10.97 -2.14 32.55
N LYS A 98 -12.28 -2.18 32.30
CA LYS A 98 -13.04 -3.41 32.04
C LYS A 98 -13.04 -3.67 30.53
N MET A 99 -12.53 -4.83 30.13
CA MET A 99 -12.36 -5.21 28.73
C MET A 99 -13.22 -6.43 28.37
N VAL A 100 -13.96 -6.30 27.27
CA VAL A 100 -14.71 -7.39 26.66
C VAL A 100 -14.03 -7.80 25.36
N ILE A 101 -13.68 -9.08 25.21
CA ILE A 101 -13.08 -9.65 24.00
C ILE A 101 -14.10 -10.58 23.35
N CYS A 102 -14.60 -10.23 22.20
CA CYS A 102 -15.52 -11.02 21.40
C CYS A 102 -14.75 -11.83 20.35
N GLY A 103 -14.55 -13.10 20.64
CA GLY A 103 -13.68 -14.03 19.94
C GLY A 103 -12.71 -14.71 20.90
N ALA A 104 -12.34 -15.97 20.64
CA ALA A 104 -11.36 -16.73 21.42
C ALA A 104 -10.50 -17.62 20.50
N GLY A 105 -10.22 -17.12 19.31
CA GLY A 105 -9.28 -17.69 18.36
C GLY A 105 -7.83 -17.27 18.65
N ALA A 106 -6.91 -17.62 17.75
CA ALA A 106 -5.50 -17.36 17.91
C ALA A 106 -5.18 -15.86 18.12
N ALA A 107 -5.74 -14.99 17.27
CA ALA A 107 -5.56 -13.54 17.39
C ALA A 107 -6.10 -12.99 18.73
N ALA A 108 -7.29 -13.40 19.15
CA ALA A 108 -7.91 -12.91 20.38
C ALA A 108 -7.10 -13.28 21.63
N ILE A 109 -6.60 -14.51 21.68
CA ILE A 109 -5.74 -15.00 22.78
C ILE A 109 -4.40 -14.23 22.78
N SER A 110 -3.80 -13.99 21.62
CA SER A 110 -2.55 -13.25 21.52
C SER A 110 -2.72 -11.77 21.86
N CYS A 111 -3.83 -11.14 21.46
CA CYS A 111 -4.19 -9.79 21.89
C CYS A 111 -4.31 -9.71 23.41
N ALA A 112 -5.05 -10.64 24.03
CA ALA A 112 -5.20 -10.67 25.48
C ALA A 112 -3.85 -10.83 26.21
N LYS A 113 -2.92 -11.65 25.69
CA LYS A 113 -1.56 -11.78 26.24
C LYS A 113 -0.79 -10.47 26.19
N ILE A 114 -0.82 -9.76 25.07
CA ILE A 114 -0.17 -8.43 24.92
C ILE A 114 -0.81 -7.43 25.90
N TYR A 115 -2.14 -7.40 26.03
CA TYR A 115 -2.80 -6.48 26.96
C TYR A 115 -2.47 -6.75 28.43
N LEU A 116 -2.33 -8.04 28.81
CA LEU A 116 -1.82 -8.41 30.14
C LEU A 116 -0.37 -7.93 30.33
N ALA A 117 0.49 -8.08 29.32
CA ALA A 117 1.87 -7.58 29.37
C ALA A 117 1.95 -6.04 29.45
N LEU A 118 0.95 -5.34 28.95
CA LEU A 118 0.80 -3.88 29.10
C LEU A 118 0.30 -3.46 30.49
N GLY A 119 -0.16 -4.39 31.34
CA GLY A 119 -0.62 -4.13 32.71
C GLY A 119 -2.12 -4.32 32.95
N LEU A 120 -2.89 -4.76 31.93
CA LEU A 120 -4.30 -5.10 32.13
C LEU A 120 -4.43 -6.23 33.14
N LYS A 121 -5.33 -6.08 34.12
CA LYS A 121 -5.60 -7.13 35.09
C LYS A 121 -6.47 -8.22 34.48
N LYS A 122 -6.12 -9.48 34.74
CA LYS A 122 -6.83 -10.65 34.20
C LYS A 122 -8.31 -10.68 34.64
N GLU A 123 -8.60 -10.30 35.85
CA GLU A 123 -9.97 -10.24 36.42
C GLU A 123 -10.88 -9.23 35.70
N ASN A 124 -10.29 -8.25 34.99
CA ASN A 124 -11.01 -7.25 34.23
C ASN A 124 -11.31 -7.68 32.80
N ILE A 125 -10.89 -8.89 32.37
CA ILE A 125 -11.14 -9.42 31.04
C ILE A 125 -12.33 -10.36 31.07
N ILE A 126 -13.31 -10.14 30.18
CA ILE A 126 -14.36 -11.11 29.87
C ILE A 126 -14.24 -11.50 28.40
N MET A 127 -13.91 -12.78 28.15
CA MET A 127 -13.71 -13.31 26.80
C MET A 127 -14.89 -14.19 26.39
N PHE A 128 -15.32 -14.05 25.13
CA PHE A 128 -16.40 -14.84 24.53
C PHE A 128 -15.89 -15.71 23.39
N ASP A 129 -16.42 -16.91 23.30
CA ASP A 129 -16.38 -17.70 22.07
C ASP A 129 -17.80 -17.93 21.52
N SER A 130 -17.95 -18.75 20.48
CA SER A 130 -19.26 -19.07 19.86
C SER A 130 -20.27 -19.72 20.79
N LYS A 131 -19.83 -20.21 21.97
CA LYS A 131 -20.68 -20.86 22.99
C LYS A 131 -20.99 -19.95 24.17
N GLY A 132 -20.55 -18.69 24.16
CA GLY A 132 -20.77 -17.70 25.22
C GLY A 132 -19.50 -17.33 26.00
N PRO A 133 -19.65 -16.78 27.21
CA PRO A 133 -18.51 -16.35 28.03
C PRO A 133 -17.63 -17.53 28.45
N ILE A 134 -16.32 -17.28 28.48
CA ILE A 134 -15.34 -18.25 29.01
C ILE A 134 -15.29 -18.10 30.53
N ASN A 135 -16.13 -18.85 31.25
CA ASN A 135 -16.26 -18.78 32.68
C ASN A 135 -16.00 -20.15 33.36
N VAL A 136 -16.02 -20.18 34.67
CA VAL A 136 -15.75 -21.38 35.50
C VAL A 136 -16.76 -22.52 35.27
N GLU A 137 -17.94 -22.23 34.71
CA GLU A 137 -18.96 -23.24 34.41
C GLU A 137 -18.63 -24.07 33.15
N ARG A 138 -17.65 -23.65 32.37
CA ARG A 138 -17.24 -24.27 31.10
C ARG A 138 -16.22 -25.38 31.31
N THR A 139 -16.53 -26.59 30.88
CA THR A 139 -15.70 -27.79 31.07
C THR A 139 -14.81 -28.15 29.88
N ASN A 140 -15.23 -27.82 28.65
CA ASN A 140 -14.52 -28.19 27.42
C ASN A 140 -13.76 -27.00 26.82
N LEU A 141 -12.73 -26.51 27.53
CA LEU A 141 -11.87 -25.40 27.09
C LEU A 141 -10.47 -25.89 26.74
N THR A 142 -9.90 -25.38 25.66
CA THR A 142 -8.48 -25.60 25.34
C THR A 142 -7.59 -24.96 26.42
N THR A 143 -6.36 -25.45 26.56
CA THR A 143 -5.36 -24.93 27.51
C THR A 143 -5.19 -23.41 27.40
N GLU A 144 -5.20 -22.88 26.17
CA GLU A 144 -5.05 -21.44 25.95
C GLU A 144 -6.28 -20.64 26.43
N LYS A 145 -7.50 -21.16 26.23
CA LYS A 145 -8.73 -20.53 26.71
C LYS A 145 -8.87 -20.59 28.24
N GLN A 146 -8.39 -21.66 28.86
CA GLN A 146 -8.41 -21.82 30.33
C GLN A 146 -7.68 -20.70 31.05
N LYS A 147 -6.67 -20.08 30.41
CA LYS A 147 -5.95 -18.94 30.97
C LYS A 147 -6.83 -17.71 31.18
N PHE A 148 -7.95 -17.62 30.49
CA PHE A 148 -8.86 -16.45 30.48
C PHE A 148 -10.24 -16.75 31.10
N ILE A 149 -10.35 -17.81 31.92
CA ILE A 149 -11.58 -18.12 32.66
C ILE A 149 -11.89 -16.96 33.62
N THR A 150 -13.12 -16.40 33.50
CA THR A 150 -13.66 -15.47 34.47
C THR A 150 -14.46 -16.19 35.55
N HIS A 151 -14.38 -15.68 36.77
CA HIS A 151 -15.21 -16.15 37.91
C HIS A 151 -16.56 -15.41 37.96
N ASN A 152 -16.78 -14.40 37.12
CA ASN A 152 -18.05 -13.69 37.07
C ASN A 152 -19.11 -14.51 36.32
N THR A 153 -19.94 -15.25 37.05
CA THR A 153 -21.01 -16.08 36.51
C THR A 153 -22.32 -15.32 36.25
N SER A 154 -22.41 -14.04 36.64
CA SER A 154 -23.59 -13.20 36.37
C SER A 154 -23.68 -12.79 34.91
N VAL A 155 -22.56 -12.74 34.20
CA VAL A 155 -22.49 -12.42 32.76
C VAL A 155 -22.88 -13.65 31.95
N LYS A 156 -24.00 -13.60 31.26
CA LYS A 156 -24.50 -14.71 30.41
C LYS A 156 -24.43 -14.35 28.91
N THR A 157 -24.64 -13.09 28.57
CA THR A 157 -24.66 -12.59 27.18
C THR A 157 -23.56 -11.56 26.91
N LEU A 158 -23.28 -11.33 25.65
CA LEU A 158 -22.35 -10.27 25.23
C LEU A 158 -22.83 -8.88 25.69
N SER A 159 -24.15 -8.67 25.69
CA SER A 159 -24.75 -7.41 26.16
C SER A 159 -24.48 -7.18 27.64
N ASP A 160 -24.58 -8.23 28.47
CA ASP A 160 -24.32 -8.13 29.93
C ASP A 160 -22.86 -7.76 30.20
N ALA A 161 -21.94 -8.27 29.37
CA ALA A 161 -20.51 -7.97 29.52
C ALA A 161 -20.15 -6.55 29.08
N ILE A 162 -20.81 -6.06 28.00
CA ILE A 162 -20.54 -4.75 27.42
C ILE A 162 -21.08 -3.63 28.32
N ASP A 163 -22.13 -3.88 29.08
CA ASP A 163 -22.71 -2.89 29.98
C ASP A 163 -21.68 -2.37 30.99
N GLY A 164 -21.43 -1.07 30.96
CA GLY A 164 -20.42 -0.40 31.77
C GLY A 164 -18.96 -0.79 31.45
N SER A 165 -18.68 -1.49 30.34
CA SER A 165 -17.31 -1.81 29.93
C SER A 165 -16.62 -0.58 29.30
N ASP A 166 -15.29 -0.52 29.44
CA ASP A 166 -14.45 0.56 28.90
C ASP A 166 -13.94 0.25 27.49
N VAL A 167 -13.62 -1.01 27.23
CA VAL A 167 -12.95 -1.47 26.02
C VAL A 167 -13.66 -2.68 25.44
N PHE A 168 -13.96 -2.63 24.16
CA PHE A 168 -14.45 -3.76 23.38
C PHE A 168 -13.44 -4.12 22.29
N ILE A 169 -13.05 -5.39 22.24
CA ILE A 169 -12.15 -5.97 21.24
C ILE A 169 -12.92 -7.02 20.45
N GLY A 170 -13.24 -6.72 19.22
CA GLY A 170 -13.93 -7.62 18.28
C GLY A 170 -12.93 -8.37 17.40
N LEU A 171 -12.98 -9.70 17.45
CA LEU A 171 -12.15 -10.63 16.66
C LEU A 171 -12.98 -11.88 16.31
N SER A 172 -14.22 -11.68 15.88
CA SER A 172 -15.18 -12.76 15.66
C SER A 172 -15.91 -12.63 14.32
N MET A 173 -17.09 -12.09 14.31
CA MET A 173 -17.98 -12.00 13.14
C MET A 173 -18.59 -10.61 13.03
N ALA A 174 -19.03 -10.28 11.82
CA ALA A 174 -19.72 -9.03 11.53
C ALA A 174 -20.98 -8.83 12.39
N ASN A 175 -21.28 -7.57 12.73
CA ASN A 175 -22.52 -7.13 13.38
C ASN A 175 -22.81 -7.77 14.76
N MET A 176 -21.77 -8.19 15.49
CA MET A 176 -21.92 -8.70 16.86
C MET A 176 -22.22 -7.63 17.90
N MET A 177 -21.86 -6.37 17.62
CA MET A 177 -22.11 -5.23 18.52
C MET A 177 -23.28 -4.39 18.00
N THR A 178 -24.32 -4.24 18.82
CA THR A 178 -25.49 -3.41 18.49
C THR A 178 -25.30 -1.95 18.95
N LYS A 179 -26.19 -1.08 18.47
CA LYS A 179 -26.24 0.33 18.91
C LYS A 179 -26.50 0.44 20.42
N GLU A 180 -27.40 -0.38 20.96
CA GLU A 180 -27.77 -0.41 22.37
C GLU A 180 -26.59 -0.83 23.25
N MET A 181 -25.85 -1.86 22.84
CA MET A 181 -24.62 -2.28 23.49
C MET A 181 -23.56 -1.17 23.52
N LEU A 182 -23.40 -0.44 22.41
CA LEU A 182 -22.45 0.69 22.37
C LEU A 182 -22.88 1.83 23.30
N LEU A 183 -24.19 2.07 23.44
CA LEU A 183 -24.73 3.10 24.35
C LEU A 183 -24.55 2.73 25.81
N SER A 184 -24.56 1.44 26.18
CA SER A 184 -24.40 0.98 27.55
C SER A 184 -22.94 0.97 28.03
N MET A 185 -21.95 1.12 27.14
CA MET A 185 -20.54 1.22 27.52
C MET A 185 -20.25 2.47 28.37
N ALA A 186 -19.19 2.41 29.16
CA ALA A 186 -18.68 3.52 29.95
C ALA A 186 -18.39 4.77 29.12
N LYS A 187 -18.15 5.90 29.76
CA LYS A 187 -17.76 7.15 29.11
C LYS A 187 -16.41 6.98 28.37
N ASN A 188 -16.25 7.67 27.22
CA ASN A 188 -15.09 7.55 26.34
C ASN A 188 -14.76 6.08 26.01
N PRO A 189 -15.69 5.32 25.40
CA PRO A 189 -15.46 3.91 25.10
C PRO A 189 -14.44 3.72 23.99
N ILE A 190 -13.65 2.67 24.12
CA ILE A 190 -12.69 2.23 23.11
C ILE A 190 -13.24 0.98 22.43
N VAL A 191 -13.39 1.02 21.11
CA VAL A 191 -13.97 -0.08 20.33
C VAL A 191 -13.03 -0.44 19.18
N PHE A 192 -12.44 -1.64 19.24
CA PHE A 192 -11.65 -2.21 18.15
C PHE A 192 -12.49 -3.30 17.49
N ALA A 193 -13.13 -2.96 16.37
CA ALA A 193 -13.96 -3.87 15.59
C ALA A 193 -13.14 -4.41 14.41
N MET A 194 -12.45 -5.53 14.64
CA MET A 194 -11.41 -6.04 13.75
C MET A 194 -11.81 -7.28 12.95
N ALA A 195 -13.08 -7.70 12.99
CA ALA A 195 -13.57 -8.77 12.13
C ALA A 195 -13.44 -8.39 10.65
N ASN A 196 -13.11 -9.38 9.82
CA ASN A 196 -12.84 -9.22 8.41
C ASN A 196 -13.76 -10.16 7.58
N PRO A 197 -14.39 -9.73 6.48
CA PRO A 197 -14.26 -8.41 5.82
C PRO A 197 -15.11 -7.30 6.46
N ASP A 198 -16.16 -7.64 7.21
CA ASP A 198 -17.07 -6.68 7.83
C ASP A 198 -16.88 -6.66 9.36
N PRO A 199 -16.79 -5.46 9.98
CA PRO A 199 -16.53 -5.32 11.41
C PRO A 199 -17.74 -5.66 12.27
N GLU A 200 -17.52 -5.89 13.57
CA GLU A 200 -18.57 -6.19 14.56
C GLU A 200 -19.60 -5.05 14.69
N ILE A 201 -19.18 -3.82 14.40
CA ILE A 201 -20.05 -2.66 14.25
C ILE A 201 -19.50 -1.76 13.15
N SER A 202 -20.35 -1.25 12.27
CA SER A 202 -19.87 -0.38 11.21
C SER A 202 -19.37 0.96 11.77
N TYR A 203 -18.25 1.47 11.24
CA TYR A 203 -17.66 2.74 11.65
C TYR A 203 -18.66 3.90 11.65
N LYS A 204 -19.47 4.01 10.59
CA LYS A 204 -20.49 5.06 10.46
C LYS A 204 -21.57 4.98 11.53
N LEU A 205 -22.02 3.76 11.85
CA LEU A 205 -23.02 3.57 12.91
C LEU A 205 -22.43 3.94 14.27
N ALA A 206 -21.23 3.48 14.59
CA ALA A 206 -20.58 3.75 15.85
C ALA A 206 -20.36 5.25 16.10
N LYS A 207 -19.81 5.98 15.12
CA LYS A 207 -19.59 7.45 15.19
C LYS A 207 -20.90 8.25 15.28
N ARG A 208 -22.00 7.77 14.65
CA ARG A 208 -23.31 8.42 14.78
C ARG A 208 -24.00 8.15 16.12
N THR A 209 -23.63 7.04 16.77
CA THR A 209 -24.22 6.61 18.05
C THR A 209 -23.57 7.31 19.21
N ARG A 210 -22.23 7.48 19.19
CA ARG A 210 -21.47 8.13 20.26
C ARG A 210 -20.36 9.01 19.70
N GLU A 211 -20.34 10.27 20.09
CA GLU A 211 -19.30 11.24 19.69
C GLU A 211 -17.99 11.04 20.47
N ASP A 212 -18.08 10.52 21.70
CA ASP A 212 -16.95 10.28 22.60
C ASP A 212 -16.20 8.97 22.33
N ILE A 213 -16.60 8.21 21.30
CA ILE A 213 -15.97 6.93 20.96
C ILE A 213 -14.59 7.09 20.32
N ILE A 214 -13.66 6.20 20.70
CA ILE A 214 -12.43 5.92 19.96
C ILE A 214 -12.61 4.58 19.26
N ILE A 215 -12.67 4.58 17.94
CA ILE A 215 -12.92 3.38 17.15
C ILE A 215 -11.78 3.08 16.19
N ALA A 216 -11.36 1.80 16.12
CA ALA A 216 -10.45 1.25 15.14
C ALA A 216 -11.08 0.06 14.42
N THR A 217 -10.69 -0.18 13.17
CA THR A 217 -11.17 -1.30 12.36
C THR A 217 -10.03 -1.92 11.54
N GLY A 218 -10.23 -3.10 10.98
CA GLY A 218 -9.29 -3.69 10.02
C GLY A 218 -9.30 -3.03 8.63
N ARG A 219 -10.30 -2.19 8.33
CA ARG A 219 -10.52 -1.63 7.00
C ARG A 219 -9.63 -0.41 6.71
N SER A 220 -9.12 -0.35 5.47
CA SER A 220 -8.26 0.74 4.99
C SER A 220 -8.99 2.05 4.67
N ASP A 221 -10.32 1.99 4.50
CA ASP A 221 -11.17 3.14 4.16
C ASP A 221 -11.66 3.92 5.40
N HIS A 222 -11.19 3.54 6.59
CA HIS A 222 -11.53 4.21 7.85
C HIS A 222 -10.28 4.70 8.60
N PRO A 223 -10.41 5.71 9.48
CA PRO A 223 -9.38 6.07 10.44
C PRO A 223 -8.96 4.90 11.33
N ASN A 224 -7.76 4.95 11.92
CA ASN A 224 -7.28 3.95 12.87
C ASN A 224 -7.33 2.52 12.32
N GLN A 225 -6.75 2.31 11.14
CA GLN A 225 -6.66 0.97 10.57
C GLN A 225 -5.70 0.09 11.38
N VAL A 226 -6.21 -0.97 12.00
CA VAL A 226 -5.39 -2.04 12.59
C VAL A 226 -5.03 -3.03 11.48
N ASN A 227 -3.79 -2.98 11.01
CA ASN A 227 -3.31 -3.80 9.90
C ASN A 227 -1.93 -4.37 10.22
N ASN A 228 -1.78 -5.69 10.11
CA ASN A 228 -0.56 -6.43 10.43
C ASN A 228 0.68 -5.94 9.68
N VAL A 229 0.51 -5.28 8.51
CA VAL A 229 1.61 -4.69 7.74
C VAL A 229 2.40 -3.61 8.50
N LEU A 230 1.83 -3.03 9.56
CA LEU A 230 2.54 -2.12 10.46
C LEU A 230 3.56 -2.84 11.36
N GLY A 231 3.46 -4.16 11.49
CA GLY A 231 4.25 -4.97 12.42
C GLY A 231 5.23 -5.90 11.72
N PHE A 232 4.70 -6.94 11.06
CA PHE A 232 5.51 -8.09 10.64
C PHE A 232 6.76 -7.74 9.81
N PRO A 233 6.72 -6.83 8.81
CA PRO A 233 7.90 -6.59 7.99
C PRO A 233 9.04 -5.98 8.81
N PHE A 234 8.69 -5.07 9.70
CA PHE A 234 9.64 -4.31 10.51
C PHE A 234 10.18 -5.13 11.68
N ILE A 235 9.37 -6.01 12.26
CA ILE A 235 9.78 -6.95 13.31
C ILE A 235 10.80 -7.94 12.74
N PHE A 236 10.49 -8.56 11.59
CA PHE A 236 11.43 -9.45 10.92
C PHE A 236 12.70 -8.71 10.47
N ARG A 237 12.58 -7.47 9.99
CA ARG A 237 13.77 -6.67 9.63
C ARG A 237 14.70 -6.49 10.83
N GLY A 238 14.17 -6.09 11.97
CA GLY A 238 14.95 -5.92 13.19
C GLY A 238 15.56 -7.24 13.68
N ALA A 239 14.80 -8.34 13.64
CA ALA A 239 15.28 -9.67 14.04
C ALA A 239 16.39 -10.19 13.11
N LEU A 240 16.20 -10.08 11.79
CA LEU A 240 17.15 -10.56 10.79
C LEU A 240 18.47 -9.77 10.79
N ASP A 241 18.42 -8.45 11.00
CA ASP A 241 19.62 -7.61 10.97
C ASP A 241 20.60 -7.91 12.12
N VAL A 242 20.10 -8.43 13.23
CA VAL A 242 20.92 -8.87 14.36
C VAL A 242 21.04 -10.39 14.46
N ARG A 243 20.55 -11.13 13.45
CA ARG A 243 20.49 -12.60 13.44
C ARG A 243 19.93 -13.16 14.74
N ALA A 244 18.77 -12.66 15.13
CA ALA A 244 18.11 -13.16 16.31
C ALA A 244 17.71 -14.63 16.14
N SER A 245 17.93 -15.46 17.17
CA SER A 245 17.53 -16.87 17.17
C SER A 245 16.02 -17.08 17.31
N LYS A 246 15.29 -16.06 17.77
CA LYS A 246 13.82 -16.08 17.94
C LYS A 246 13.26 -14.65 18.04
N ILE A 247 11.96 -14.51 17.82
CA ILE A 247 11.20 -13.30 18.15
C ILE A 247 10.52 -13.54 19.51
N ASN A 248 11.09 -12.94 20.57
CA ASN A 248 10.60 -13.08 21.94
C ASN A 248 9.60 -12.01 22.33
N GLU A 249 9.07 -12.06 23.56
CA GLU A 249 8.05 -11.11 24.04
C GLU A 249 8.62 -9.69 24.17
N GLU A 250 9.90 -9.55 24.57
CA GLU A 250 10.59 -8.27 24.67
C GLU A 250 10.66 -7.55 23.31
N MET A 251 10.93 -8.29 22.24
CA MET A 251 10.93 -7.75 20.87
C MET A 251 9.53 -7.34 20.40
N LYS A 252 8.50 -8.12 20.72
CA LYS A 252 7.11 -7.80 20.41
C LYS A 252 6.66 -6.55 21.15
N MET A 253 6.97 -6.45 22.45
CA MET A 253 6.67 -5.27 23.24
C MET A 253 7.44 -4.03 22.77
N ALA A 254 8.69 -4.17 22.34
CA ALA A 254 9.45 -3.08 21.73
C ALA A 254 8.78 -2.54 20.45
N ALA A 255 8.20 -3.42 19.62
CA ALA A 255 7.43 -3.04 18.46
C ALA A 255 6.12 -2.31 18.85
N VAL A 256 5.40 -2.79 19.87
CA VAL A 256 4.20 -2.14 20.42
C VAL A 256 4.51 -0.69 20.82
N TYR A 257 5.52 -0.47 21.65
CA TYR A 257 5.89 0.86 22.11
C TYR A 257 6.41 1.74 20.97
N ALA A 258 7.21 1.20 20.05
CA ALA A 258 7.71 1.95 18.89
C ALA A 258 6.56 2.51 18.02
N LEU A 259 5.54 1.69 17.77
CA LEU A 259 4.37 2.10 16.99
C LEU A 259 3.50 3.12 17.75
N ALA A 260 3.31 2.92 19.04
CA ALA A 260 2.53 3.85 19.87
C ALA A 260 3.20 5.24 19.96
N GLU A 261 4.51 5.30 20.17
CA GLU A 261 5.29 6.53 20.19
C GLU A 261 5.29 7.24 18.83
N LEU A 262 5.49 6.49 17.74
CA LEU A 262 5.53 7.04 16.38
C LEU A 262 4.23 7.75 15.98
N ALA A 263 3.08 7.27 16.46
CA ALA A 263 1.79 7.92 16.19
C ALA A 263 1.68 9.32 16.82
N LYS A 264 2.43 9.59 17.88
CA LYS A 264 2.45 10.87 18.59
C LYS A 264 3.37 11.92 17.95
N GLU A 265 4.32 11.47 17.12
CA GLU A 265 5.22 12.37 16.41
C GLU A 265 4.52 13.12 15.27
N PRO A 266 4.99 14.32 14.89
CA PRO A 266 4.46 15.04 13.74
C PRO A 266 4.46 14.19 12.47
N VAL A 267 3.28 14.07 11.84
CA VAL A 267 3.11 13.23 10.64
C VAL A 267 3.73 13.93 9.42
N PRO A 268 4.61 13.26 8.67
CA PRO A 268 5.20 13.84 7.46
C PRO A 268 4.15 14.21 6.42
N GLU A 269 4.35 15.32 5.72
CA GLU A 269 3.41 15.82 4.69
C GLU A 269 3.10 14.78 3.61
N ILE A 270 4.09 13.94 3.29
CA ILE A 270 3.90 12.85 2.32
C ILE A 270 2.80 11.87 2.73
N VAL A 271 2.63 11.61 4.02
CA VAL A 271 1.57 10.73 4.53
C VAL A 271 0.21 11.41 4.35
N ASN A 272 0.11 12.72 4.64
CA ASN A 272 -1.10 13.51 4.41
C ASN A 272 -1.52 13.47 2.93
N ILE A 273 -0.57 13.63 2.02
CA ILE A 273 -0.80 13.58 0.56
C ILE A 273 -1.32 12.20 0.13
N VAL A 274 -0.69 11.12 0.61
CA VAL A 274 -1.07 9.74 0.26
C VAL A 274 -2.50 9.42 0.69
N TYR A 275 -2.86 9.81 1.91
CA TYR A 275 -4.18 9.51 2.48
C TYR A 275 -5.23 10.58 2.19
N LYS A 276 -4.90 11.63 1.40
CA LYS A 276 -5.80 12.76 1.05
C LYS A 276 -6.33 13.50 2.28
N GLU A 277 -5.58 13.49 3.35
CA GLU A 277 -5.92 14.20 4.58
C GLU A 277 -5.27 15.58 4.61
N LYS A 278 -5.96 16.56 5.19
CA LYS A 278 -5.41 17.92 5.28
C LYS A 278 -4.26 18.00 6.28
N LYS A 279 -4.41 17.31 7.41
CA LYS A 279 -3.41 17.27 8.48
C LYS A 279 -3.72 16.12 9.43
N LEU A 280 -3.03 15.00 9.27
CA LEU A 280 -3.06 13.92 10.25
C LEU A 280 -2.27 14.35 11.48
N MET A 281 -2.82 14.11 12.65
CA MET A 281 -2.16 14.37 13.92
C MET A 281 -2.72 13.44 14.98
N PHE A 282 -1.93 13.16 16.01
CA PHE A 282 -2.34 12.34 17.14
C PHE A 282 -3.69 12.80 17.70
N GLY A 283 -4.61 11.86 17.89
CA GLY A 283 -5.97 12.12 18.34
C GLY A 283 -6.88 10.93 18.08
N ARG A 284 -8.17 11.07 18.38
CA ARG A 284 -9.18 9.99 18.32
C ARG A 284 -9.29 9.29 16.96
N ASP A 285 -8.92 9.97 15.88
CA ASP A 285 -8.93 9.44 14.51
C ASP A 285 -7.50 9.12 13.98
N TYR A 286 -6.48 9.21 14.85
CA TYR A 286 -5.10 8.84 14.53
C TYR A 286 -4.37 8.34 15.79
N ILE A 287 -4.67 7.10 16.21
CA ILE A 287 -4.06 6.44 17.38
C ILE A 287 -2.94 5.47 16.97
N ILE A 288 -2.76 5.22 15.68
CA ILE A 288 -1.76 4.31 15.12
C ILE A 288 -1.22 4.91 13.82
N PRO A 289 0.07 4.72 13.47
CA PRO A 289 0.62 5.17 12.20
C PRO A 289 -0.10 4.55 11.00
N LYS A 290 -0.04 5.22 9.86
CA LYS A 290 -0.55 4.67 8.61
C LYS A 290 0.46 3.71 7.97
N PRO A 291 0.03 2.65 7.27
CA PRO A 291 0.91 1.66 6.65
C PRO A 291 2.00 2.22 5.74
N PHE A 292 1.72 3.30 5.03
CA PHE A 292 2.70 3.95 4.14
C PHE A 292 3.52 5.07 4.81
N ASP A 293 3.57 5.10 6.13
CA ASP A 293 4.44 6.05 6.85
C ASP A 293 5.91 5.65 6.66
N PRO A 294 6.73 6.48 6.00
CA PRO A 294 8.11 6.15 5.69
C PRO A 294 9.01 6.02 6.93
N ARG A 295 8.57 6.53 8.09
CA ARG A 295 9.30 6.47 9.34
C ARG A 295 9.28 5.08 9.99
N LEU A 296 8.34 4.22 9.61
CA LEU A 296 8.19 2.88 10.21
C LEU A 296 9.48 2.07 10.15
N ILE A 297 10.21 2.09 9.02
CA ILE A 297 11.43 1.29 8.85
C ILE A 297 12.59 1.79 9.69
N SER A 298 12.68 3.08 9.95
CA SER A 298 13.75 3.65 10.78
C SER A 298 13.37 3.73 12.27
N THR A 299 12.12 3.39 12.62
CA THR A 299 11.62 3.43 14.01
C THR A 299 11.45 2.05 14.61
N VAL A 300 10.71 1.14 13.96
CA VAL A 300 10.37 -0.18 14.54
C VAL A 300 11.55 -1.14 14.54
N PRO A 301 12.27 -1.40 13.42
CA PRO A 301 13.37 -2.35 13.41
C PRO A 301 14.49 -2.04 14.42
N PRO A 302 14.93 -0.78 14.62
CA PRO A 302 15.95 -0.47 15.63
C PRO A 302 15.52 -0.79 17.06
N ARG A 303 14.24 -0.60 17.40
CA ARG A 303 13.71 -0.94 18.73
C ARG A 303 13.66 -2.46 18.93
N VAL A 304 13.24 -3.19 17.90
CA VAL A 304 13.18 -4.66 17.89
C VAL A 304 14.58 -5.26 17.96
N ALA A 305 15.52 -4.76 17.15
CA ALA A 305 16.92 -5.19 17.17
C ALA A 305 17.57 -4.95 18.53
N LYS A 306 17.30 -3.77 19.14
CA LYS A 306 17.79 -3.45 20.48
C LYS A 306 17.25 -4.43 21.52
N ALA A 307 15.95 -4.70 21.50
CA ALA A 307 15.33 -5.67 22.41
C ALA A 307 15.90 -7.08 22.24
N ALA A 308 16.20 -7.50 21.00
CA ALA A 308 16.87 -8.79 20.74
C ALA A 308 18.26 -8.85 21.34
N ILE A 309 19.06 -7.78 21.22
CA ILE A 309 20.40 -7.68 21.82
C ILE A 309 20.30 -7.68 23.36
N ASP A 310 19.44 -6.82 23.92
CA ASP A 310 19.30 -6.65 25.37
C ASP A 310 18.78 -7.94 26.04
N SER A 311 17.96 -8.74 25.36
CA SER A 311 17.44 -10.02 25.84
C SER A 311 18.33 -11.24 25.52
N GLY A 312 19.48 -11.02 24.88
CA GLY A 312 20.49 -12.05 24.62
C GLY A 312 20.10 -13.07 23.55
N VAL A 313 19.16 -12.74 22.66
CA VAL A 313 18.76 -13.63 21.55
C VAL A 313 19.39 -13.24 20.23
N ALA A 314 20.12 -12.13 20.16
CA ALA A 314 20.83 -11.67 18.99
C ALA A 314 22.24 -12.29 18.89
N GLU A 315 22.65 -12.69 17.69
CA GLU A 315 24.03 -13.13 17.39
C GLU A 315 24.95 -11.93 17.10
N LEU A 316 24.41 -10.88 16.47
CA LEU A 316 25.16 -9.68 16.09
C LEU A 316 24.77 -8.48 16.96
N ASN A 317 25.74 -7.58 17.18
CA ASN A 317 25.53 -6.32 17.87
C ASN A 317 25.57 -5.14 16.89
N ILE A 318 24.83 -4.08 17.19
CA ILE A 318 24.83 -2.82 16.42
C ILE A 318 25.62 -1.77 17.23
N GLU A 319 26.80 -1.42 16.73
CA GLU A 319 27.68 -0.43 17.38
C GLU A 319 27.22 1.01 17.16
N ASN A 320 26.69 1.33 15.97
CA ASN A 320 26.27 2.68 15.58
C ASN A 320 24.80 2.71 15.12
N TRP A 321 23.93 3.08 16.04
CA TRP A 321 22.48 3.14 15.84
C TRP A 321 22.05 4.20 14.82
N ASP A 322 22.76 5.34 14.74
CA ASP A 322 22.42 6.41 13.78
C ASP A 322 22.77 5.99 12.34
N LYS A 323 23.89 5.30 12.18
CA LYS A 323 24.25 4.69 10.90
C LYS A 323 23.23 3.63 10.51
N TYR A 324 22.85 2.75 11.43
CA TYR A 324 21.88 1.69 11.17
C TYR A 324 20.51 2.26 10.72
N ARG A 325 20.01 3.32 11.39
CA ARG A 325 18.78 3.99 10.96
C ARG A 325 18.88 4.56 9.55
N LYS A 326 19.99 5.22 9.22
CA LYS A 326 20.24 5.74 7.86
C LYS A 326 20.31 4.61 6.82
N ASP A 327 20.97 3.52 7.14
CA ASP A 327 21.07 2.35 6.26
C ASP A 327 19.70 1.71 6.01
N LEU A 328 18.83 1.67 7.02
CA LEU A 328 17.44 1.23 6.88
C LEU A 328 16.61 2.15 5.97
N GLU A 329 16.75 3.46 6.12
CA GLU A 329 16.10 4.44 5.24
C GLU A 329 16.55 4.27 3.78
N LEU A 330 17.84 4.02 3.56
CA LEU A 330 18.43 3.78 2.25
C LEU A 330 17.96 2.46 1.61
N ARG A 331 17.72 1.40 2.42
CA ARG A 331 17.22 0.09 1.93
C ARG A 331 15.88 0.21 1.20
N LEU A 332 15.00 1.07 1.68
CA LEU A 332 13.74 1.31 0.99
C LEU A 332 13.92 2.00 -0.35
N GLY A 333 15.12 2.51 -0.62
CA GLY A 333 15.52 3.23 -1.82
C GLY A 333 14.57 4.40 -2.13
N ASN A 334 15.05 5.46 -2.70
CA ASN A 334 14.19 6.49 -3.26
C ASN A 334 13.20 5.90 -4.29
N ASN A 335 13.56 4.78 -4.91
CA ASN A 335 12.76 4.03 -5.87
C ASN A 335 11.49 3.46 -5.25
N ASN A 336 11.61 2.72 -4.16
CA ASN A 336 10.48 2.08 -3.49
C ASN A 336 9.53 3.11 -2.86
N ARG A 337 10.07 4.23 -2.38
CA ARG A 337 9.27 5.32 -1.82
C ARG A 337 8.33 5.92 -2.87
N ILE A 338 8.85 6.24 -4.07
CA ILE A 338 8.07 6.83 -5.16
C ILE A 338 7.02 5.84 -5.65
N THR A 339 7.42 4.59 -5.90
CA THR A 339 6.53 3.53 -6.37
C THR A 339 5.39 3.29 -5.38
N ARG A 340 5.68 3.22 -4.08
CA ARG A 340 4.65 3.08 -3.02
C ARG A 340 3.68 4.24 -3.00
N LEU A 341 4.19 5.48 -3.08
CA LEU A 341 3.35 6.67 -3.10
C LEU A 341 2.41 6.67 -4.30
N LEU A 342 2.91 6.28 -5.48
CA LEU A 342 2.12 6.18 -6.70
C LEU A 342 1.07 5.08 -6.60
N ILE A 343 1.44 3.89 -6.11
CA ILE A 343 0.51 2.76 -5.90
C ILE A 343 -0.57 3.16 -4.88
N ALA A 344 -0.19 3.72 -3.74
CA ALA A 344 -1.14 4.15 -2.72
C ALA A 344 -2.12 5.20 -3.25
N LYS A 345 -1.62 6.18 -4.01
CA LYS A 345 -2.45 7.21 -4.65
C LYS A 345 -3.37 6.62 -5.72
N ALA A 346 -2.89 5.65 -6.50
CA ALA A 346 -3.67 4.97 -7.51
C ALA A 346 -4.81 4.13 -6.90
N LYS A 347 -4.55 3.41 -5.80
CA LYS A 347 -5.56 2.62 -5.08
C LYS A 347 -6.69 3.45 -4.48
N GLN A 348 -6.45 4.72 -4.14
CA GLN A 348 -7.49 5.61 -3.62
C GLN A 348 -8.51 6.06 -4.66
N ASP A 349 -8.10 6.10 -5.94
CA ASP A 349 -8.95 6.54 -7.06
C ASP A 349 -8.59 5.74 -8.32
N PRO A 350 -8.94 4.42 -8.37
CA PRO A 350 -8.57 3.54 -9.46
C PRO A 350 -9.13 4.03 -10.79
N LYS A 351 -8.24 4.32 -11.75
CA LYS A 351 -8.61 4.86 -13.05
C LYS A 351 -8.91 3.74 -14.05
N LYS A 352 -9.83 4.01 -14.98
CA LYS A 352 -10.14 3.12 -16.10
C LYS A 352 -9.03 3.19 -17.14
N ILE A 353 -8.28 2.10 -17.30
CA ILE A 353 -7.10 2.03 -18.17
C ILE A 353 -7.38 1.09 -19.34
N VAL A 354 -7.25 1.59 -20.56
CA VAL A 354 -7.41 0.77 -21.77
C VAL A 354 -6.09 0.12 -22.16
N TYR A 355 -6.06 -1.20 -22.20
CA TYR A 355 -4.94 -1.99 -22.69
C TYR A 355 -5.18 -2.38 -24.16
N VAL A 356 -4.43 -1.75 -25.07
CA VAL A 356 -4.71 -1.81 -26.52
C VAL A 356 -4.34 -3.15 -27.15
N GLU A 357 -3.37 -3.86 -26.59
CA GLU A 357 -2.86 -5.15 -27.11
C GLU A 357 -3.09 -6.28 -26.09
N ALA A 358 -4.28 -6.33 -25.48
CA ALA A 358 -4.60 -7.26 -24.39
C ALA A 358 -4.66 -8.75 -24.83
N ASP A 359 -4.60 -9.04 -26.11
CA ASP A 359 -4.43 -10.39 -26.65
C ASP A 359 -2.95 -10.84 -26.71
N ARG A 360 -2.03 -10.09 -26.07
CA ARG A 360 -0.64 -10.45 -25.79
C ARG A 360 -0.51 -10.84 -24.33
N LEU A 361 0.23 -11.93 -24.08
CA LEU A 361 0.40 -12.52 -22.76
C LEU A 361 0.89 -11.52 -21.71
N ASP A 362 2.00 -10.82 -21.98
CA ASP A 362 2.60 -9.90 -21.01
C ASP A 362 1.71 -8.69 -20.71
N VAL A 363 0.97 -8.22 -21.74
CA VAL A 363 0.00 -7.11 -21.55
C VAL A 363 -1.18 -7.57 -20.70
N LEU A 364 -1.63 -8.82 -20.88
CA LEU A 364 -2.73 -9.39 -20.11
C LEU A 364 -2.33 -9.61 -18.66
N LYS A 365 -1.14 -10.15 -18.40
CA LYS A 365 -0.57 -10.30 -17.06
C LYS A 365 -0.42 -8.94 -16.34
N ALA A 366 0.09 -7.93 -17.03
CA ALA A 366 0.19 -6.58 -16.47
C ALA A 366 -1.19 -5.98 -16.13
N ALA A 367 -2.20 -6.24 -16.96
CA ALA A 367 -3.58 -5.81 -16.68
C ALA A 367 -4.17 -6.55 -15.47
N GLN A 368 -3.86 -7.84 -15.30
CA GLN A 368 -4.25 -8.62 -14.13
C GLN A 368 -3.62 -8.04 -12.85
N THR A 369 -2.32 -7.87 -12.83
CA THR A 369 -1.61 -7.26 -11.67
C THR A 369 -2.24 -5.93 -11.25
N VAL A 370 -2.53 -5.06 -12.23
CA VAL A 370 -3.19 -3.76 -11.96
C VAL A 370 -4.59 -3.94 -11.37
N TYR A 371 -5.32 -4.97 -11.80
CA TYR A 371 -6.65 -5.30 -11.30
C TYR A 371 -6.58 -5.88 -9.88
N GLU A 372 -5.77 -6.92 -9.67
CA GLU A 372 -5.60 -7.60 -8.37
C GLU A 372 -5.09 -6.66 -7.28
N GLU A 373 -4.11 -5.84 -7.61
CA GLU A 373 -3.59 -4.84 -6.68
C GLU A 373 -4.53 -3.62 -6.46
N GLY A 374 -5.66 -3.54 -7.18
CA GLY A 374 -6.60 -2.42 -7.06
C GLY A 374 -6.05 -1.07 -7.51
N ILE A 375 -4.99 -1.07 -8.34
CA ILE A 375 -4.33 0.15 -8.86
C ILE A 375 -5.18 0.82 -9.94
N GLY A 376 -5.94 0.04 -10.69
CA GLY A 376 -6.77 0.55 -11.77
C GLY A 376 -7.81 -0.46 -12.24
N ILE A 377 -8.73 0.03 -13.07
CA ILE A 377 -9.81 -0.77 -13.67
C ILE A 377 -9.45 -1.04 -15.14
N PRO A 378 -9.01 -2.25 -15.50
CA PRO A 378 -8.58 -2.56 -16.85
C PRO A 378 -9.77 -2.66 -17.82
N ILE A 379 -9.60 -2.11 -19.02
CA ILE A 379 -10.46 -2.31 -20.19
C ILE A 379 -9.60 -2.93 -21.27
N LEU A 380 -9.94 -4.15 -21.70
CA LEU A 380 -9.12 -4.93 -22.61
C LEU A 380 -9.59 -4.77 -24.04
N ILE A 381 -8.71 -4.37 -24.97
CA ILE A 381 -8.97 -4.35 -26.41
C ILE A 381 -8.16 -5.45 -27.08
N GLY A 382 -8.85 -6.39 -27.73
CA GLY A 382 -8.23 -7.51 -28.42
C GLY A 382 -9.26 -8.49 -28.96
N ARG A 383 -8.79 -9.60 -29.54
CA ARG A 383 -9.66 -10.71 -29.97
C ARG A 383 -10.22 -11.41 -28.74
N LYS A 384 -11.53 -11.33 -28.53
CA LYS A 384 -12.20 -11.82 -27.32
C LYS A 384 -11.90 -13.28 -27.02
N GLU A 385 -11.98 -14.12 -28.04
CA GLU A 385 -11.72 -15.57 -27.88
C GLU A 385 -10.27 -15.85 -27.45
N ARG A 386 -9.31 -15.11 -28.01
CA ARG A 386 -7.90 -15.24 -27.62
C ARG A 386 -7.65 -14.78 -26.18
N ILE A 387 -8.25 -13.64 -25.78
CA ILE A 387 -8.13 -13.13 -24.40
C ILE A 387 -8.71 -14.14 -23.42
N LYS A 388 -9.92 -14.65 -23.68
CA LYS A 388 -10.57 -15.66 -22.82
C LYS A 388 -9.76 -16.95 -22.74
N LYS A 389 -9.19 -17.41 -23.87
CA LYS A 389 -8.32 -18.59 -23.91
C LYS A 389 -7.09 -18.37 -23.01
N LEU A 390 -6.40 -17.24 -23.12
CA LEU A 390 -5.24 -16.91 -22.30
C LEU A 390 -5.60 -16.80 -20.80
N ILE A 391 -6.75 -16.21 -20.47
CA ILE A 391 -7.25 -16.14 -19.08
C ILE A 391 -7.44 -17.54 -18.51
N SER A 392 -8.06 -18.45 -19.27
CA SER A 392 -8.31 -19.83 -18.83
C SER A 392 -7.04 -20.69 -18.79
N GLU A 393 -6.13 -20.55 -19.77
CA GLU A 393 -4.87 -21.32 -19.82
C GLU A 393 -3.88 -20.95 -18.70
N LEU A 394 -3.99 -19.76 -18.17
CA LEU A 394 -3.07 -19.21 -17.16
C LEU A 394 -3.72 -19.04 -15.79
N ASP A 395 -4.95 -19.50 -15.65
CA ASP A 395 -5.74 -19.37 -14.42
C ASP A 395 -5.78 -17.94 -13.86
N LEU A 396 -5.94 -16.95 -14.76
CA LEU A 396 -5.94 -15.56 -14.39
C LEU A 396 -7.29 -15.16 -13.79
N GLU A 397 -7.27 -14.55 -12.61
CA GLU A 397 -8.47 -14.08 -11.94
C GLU A 397 -8.85 -12.65 -12.36
N PHE A 398 -10.03 -12.52 -12.94
CA PHE A 398 -10.68 -11.25 -13.20
C PHE A 398 -12.15 -11.34 -12.81
N SER A 399 -12.75 -10.22 -12.38
CA SER A 399 -14.19 -10.21 -12.10
C SER A 399 -15.01 -10.53 -13.36
N ASN A 400 -16.23 -11.03 -13.16
CA ASN A 400 -17.19 -11.27 -14.23
C ASN A 400 -17.59 -10.00 -15.01
N GLU A 401 -17.27 -8.81 -14.47
CA GLU A 401 -17.55 -7.51 -15.08
C GLU A 401 -16.41 -6.99 -15.96
N LEU A 402 -15.34 -7.78 -16.17
CA LEU A 402 -14.20 -7.38 -17.01
C LEU A 402 -14.64 -6.96 -18.41
N LYS A 403 -14.39 -5.71 -18.77
CA LYS A 403 -14.78 -5.14 -20.06
C LYS A 403 -13.79 -5.54 -21.16
N ILE A 404 -14.19 -6.49 -22.02
CA ILE A 404 -13.41 -6.90 -23.21
C ILE A 404 -14.08 -6.32 -24.45
N ILE A 405 -13.31 -5.60 -25.28
CA ILE A 405 -13.77 -4.98 -26.54
C ILE A 405 -13.05 -5.63 -27.70
N ASP A 406 -13.80 -6.31 -28.53
CA ASP A 406 -13.33 -6.90 -29.79
C ASP A 406 -13.89 -6.11 -30.97
N LEU A 407 -13.02 -5.40 -31.69
CA LEU A 407 -13.40 -4.55 -32.82
C LEU A 407 -13.74 -5.34 -34.10
N SER A 408 -13.47 -6.64 -34.14
CA SER A 408 -13.75 -7.50 -35.30
C SER A 408 -15.19 -8.01 -35.37
N ILE A 409 -15.91 -8.03 -34.23
CA ILE A 409 -17.25 -8.58 -34.12
C ILE A 409 -18.35 -7.59 -34.53
N LYS A 410 -19.50 -8.11 -34.99
CA LYS A 410 -20.66 -7.30 -35.43
C LYS A 410 -21.19 -6.37 -34.32
N LYS A 411 -21.11 -6.80 -33.04
CA LYS A 411 -21.58 -6.05 -31.87
C LYS A 411 -20.83 -4.72 -31.68
N SER A 412 -19.58 -4.60 -32.13
CA SER A 412 -18.78 -3.38 -32.01
C SER A 412 -19.05 -2.35 -33.12
N LYS A 413 -19.74 -2.71 -34.21
CA LYS A 413 -20.00 -1.83 -35.36
C LYS A 413 -20.75 -0.52 -34.99
N PRO A 414 -21.79 -0.52 -34.14
CA PRO A 414 -22.48 0.72 -33.78
C PRO A 414 -21.55 1.71 -33.05
N LEU A 415 -20.71 1.21 -32.16
CA LEU A 415 -19.76 2.03 -31.41
C LEU A 415 -18.66 2.59 -32.32
N ILE A 416 -18.15 1.78 -33.24
CA ILE A 416 -17.18 2.22 -34.27
C ILE A 416 -17.78 3.34 -35.09
N LYS A 417 -19.04 3.22 -35.57
CA LYS A 417 -19.73 4.28 -36.33
C LYS A 417 -19.94 5.54 -35.51
N LYS A 418 -20.36 5.41 -34.25
CA LYS A 418 -20.49 6.54 -33.31
C LYS A 418 -19.18 7.32 -33.21
N TYR A 419 -18.08 6.63 -32.90
CA TYR A 419 -16.77 7.25 -32.77
C TYR A 419 -16.24 7.84 -34.08
N ALA A 420 -16.48 7.15 -35.19
CA ALA A 420 -16.11 7.63 -36.53
C ALA A 420 -16.80 8.95 -36.89
N LYS A 421 -18.10 9.08 -36.60
CA LYS A 421 -18.87 10.32 -36.81
C LYS A 421 -18.31 11.48 -35.98
N ILE A 422 -17.96 11.24 -34.72
CA ILE A 422 -17.36 12.27 -33.83
C ILE A 422 -15.98 12.68 -34.36
N PHE A 423 -15.15 11.70 -34.74
CA PHE A 423 -13.82 11.96 -35.26
C PHE A 423 -13.86 12.68 -36.63
N TYR A 424 -14.76 12.29 -37.51
CA TYR A 424 -15.03 12.96 -38.78
C TYR A 424 -15.39 14.43 -38.56
N ASN A 425 -16.35 14.72 -37.70
CA ASN A 425 -16.77 16.10 -37.41
C ASN A 425 -15.62 16.98 -36.91
N LYS A 426 -14.69 16.39 -36.13
CA LYS A 426 -13.50 17.09 -35.63
C LYS A 426 -12.46 17.34 -36.74
N ARG A 427 -12.41 16.49 -37.79
CA ARG A 427 -11.33 16.46 -38.75
C ARG A 427 -11.73 16.71 -40.22
N LYS A 428 -13.03 16.83 -40.54
CA LYS A 428 -13.53 17.06 -41.91
C LYS A 428 -12.87 18.25 -42.62
N HIS A 429 -12.59 19.31 -41.88
CA HIS A 429 -11.87 20.48 -42.39
C HIS A 429 -10.40 20.25 -42.78
N ARG A 430 -9.87 19.07 -42.46
CA ARG A 430 -8.54 18.59 -42.84
C ARG A 430 -8.59 17.48 -43.89
N GLY A 431 -9.69 17.38 -44.62
CA GLY A 431 -9.88 16.45 -45.74
C GLY A 431 -10.22 15.02 -45.33
N LEU A 432 -10.52 14.72 -44.03
CA LEU A 432 -10.93 13.39 -43.62
C LEU A 432 -12.37 13.09 -44.09
N THR A 433 -12.59 11.94 -44.77
CA THR A 433 -13.92 11.47 -45.14
C THR A 433 -14.52 10.57 -44.04
N LEU A 434 -15.84 10.40 -44.05
CA LEU A 434 -16.52 9.55 -43.06
C LEU A 434 -16.07 8.09 -43.20
N SER A 435 -15.91 7.58 -44.42
CA SER A 435 -15.41 6.22 -44.69
C SER A 435 -14.02 6.00 -44.12
N GLN A 436 -13.11 6.96 -44.34
CA GLN A 436 -11.77 6.93 -43.75
C GLN A 436 -11.82 6.99 -42.22
N ALA A 437 -12.71 7.78 -41.64
CA ALA A 437 -12.91 7.83 -40.19
C ALA A 437 -13.36 6.48 -39.65
N GLU A 438 -14.28 5.77 -40.32
CA GLU A 438 -14.70 4.43 -39.93
C GLU A 438 -13.58 3.40 -40.03
N GLN A 439 -12.75 3.45 -41.07
CA GLN A 439 -11.57 2.60 -41.22
C GLN A 439 -10.56 2.82 -40.08
N LEU A 440 -10.30 4.09 -39.75
CA LEU A 440 -9.39 4.43 -38.65
C LEU A 440 -9.93 3.97 -37.30
N MET A 441 -11.23 4.09 -37.02
CA MET A 441 -11.84 3.64 -35.78
C MET A 441 -11.87 2.11 -35.62
N ARG A 442 -11.58 1.33 -36.66
CA ARG A 442 -11.33 -0.12 -36.57
C ARG A 442 -9.92 -0.44 -36.04
N ARG A 443 -9.00 0.54 -36.04
CA ARG A 443 -7.67 0.39 -35.45
C ARG A 443 -7.77 0.62 -33.95
N ARG A 444 -7.21 -0.32 -33.17
CA ARG A 444 -7.29 -0.32 -31.70
C ARG A 444 -6.81 0.97 -31.07
N ASP A 445 -5.70 1.57 -31.56
CA ASP A 445 -5.14 2.80 -31.01
C ASP A 445 -6.05 4.01 -31.20
N TYR A 446 -6.69 4.13 -32.38
CA TYR A 446 -7.66 5.20 -32.65
C TYR A 446 -8.90 5.04 -31.78
N PHE A 447 -9.39 3.81 -31.65
CA PHE A 447 -10.54 3.50 -30.84
C PHE A 447 -10.29 3.79 -29.36
N ALA A 448 -9.17 3.29 -28.81
CA ALA A 448 -8.77 3.54 -27.42
C ALA A 448 -8.57 5.04 -27.15
N SER A 449 -7.91 5.76 -28.07
CA SER A 449 -7.77 7.21 -27.97
C SER A 449 -9.11 7.94 -27.93
N MET A 450 -10.11 7.44 -28.67
CA MET A 450 -11.46 8.01 -28.64
C MET A 450 -12.18 7.74 -27.32
N MET A 451 -12.01 6.56 -26.72
CA MET A 451 -12.54 6.26 -25.38
C MET A 451 -12.03 7.25 -24.35
N VAL A 452 -10.72 7.50 -24.35
CA VAL A 452 -10.09 8.50 -23.45
C VAL A 452 -10.61 9.91 -23.77
N LYS A 453 -10.71 10.28 -25.04
CA LYS A 453 -11.21 11.60 -25.43
C LYS A 453 -12.64 11.88 -24.98
N LEU A 454 -13.47 10.86 -24.90
CA LEU A 454 -14.89 10.94 -24.51
C LEU A 454 -15.10 10.71 -23.00
N GLY A 455 -14.05 10.45 -22.22
CA GLY A 455 -14.14 10.16 -20.79
C GLY A 455 -14.73 8.77 -20.47
N GLU A 456 -14.79 7.86 -21.45
CA GLU A 456 -15.21 6.48 -21.24
C GLU A 456 -14.07 5.64 -20.61
N ALA A 457 -12.84 6.15 -20.69
CA ALA A 457 -11.64 5.71 -19.99
C ALA A 457 -10.78 6.92 -19.62
N ASP A 458 -9.93 6.77 -18.61
CA ASP A 458 -9.07 7.83 -18.10
C ASP A 458 -7.69 7.82 -18.75
N ALA A 459 -7.19 6.64 -19.10
CA ALA A 459 -5.88 6.44 -19.73
C ALA A 459 -5.89 5.30 -20.73
N LEU A 460 -4.85 5.24 -21.58
CA LEU A 460 -4.58 4.10 -22.45
C LEU A 460 -3.11 3.70 -22.39
N ILE A 461 -2.84 2.39 -22.49
CA ILE A 461 -1.51 1.80 -22.61
C ILE A 461 -1.42 1.08 -23.96
N SER A 462 -0.39 1.39 -24.74
CA SER A 462 -0.12 0.84 -26.07
C SER A 462 1.38 0.88 -26.37
N GLY A 463 1.82 0.13 -27.39
CA GLY A 463 3.21 0.15 -27.87
C GLY A 463 4.03 -1.07 -27.49
N TYR A 464 3.41 -2.15 -27.06
CA TYR A 464 4.11 -3.41 -26.79
C TYR A 464 4.74 -4.02 -28.06
N SER A 465 3.98 -4.07 -29.16
CA SER A 465 4.45 -4.64 -30.43
C SER A 465 4.52 -3.62 -31.58
N ARG A 466 4.37 -2.33 -31.30
CA ARG A 466 4.33 -1.25 -32.31
C ARG A 466 5.39 -0.19 -32.06
N SER A 467 5.81 0.45 -33.16
CA SER A 467 6.76 1.56 -33.07
C SER A 467 6.13 2.81 -32.42
N TYR A 468 6.94 3.61 -31.74
CA TYR A 468 6.49 4.83 -31.09
C TYR A 468 5.70 5.78 -32.00
N PRO A 469 6.13 6.05 -33.29
CA PRO A 469 5.36 6.91 -34.19
C PRO A 469 3.98 6.36 -34.54
N GLU A 470 3.81 5.04 -34.59
CA GLU A 470 2.52 4.39 -34.89
C GLU A 470 1.52 4.57 -33.74
N VAL A 471 2.01 4.61 -32.50
CA VAL A 471 1.18 4.78 -31.30
C VAL A 471 0.87 6.26 -31.06
N ILE A 472 1.85 7.14 -31.13
CA ILE A 472 1.66 8.56 -30.79
C ILE A 472 0.79 9.31 -31.81
N LYS A 473 0.86 8.93 -33.08
CA LYS A 473 0.10 9.59 -34.17
C LYS A 473 -1.43 9.52 -33.99
N PRO A 474 -2.05 8.38 -33.64
CA PRO A 474 -3.46 8.30 -33.26
C PRO A 474 -3.80 9.20 -32.07
N ILE A 475 -3.00 9.16 -31.01
CA ILE A 475 -3.21 9.94 -29.79
C ILE A 475 -3.25 11.43 -30.11
N LEU A 476 -2.25 11.94 -30.83
CA LEU A 476 -2.19 13.36 -31.24
C LEU A 476 -3.33 13.76 -32.18
N LYS A 477 -3.80 12.84 -33.05
CA LYS A 477 -4.91 13.12 -33.97
C LYS A 477 -6.28 13.14 -33.27
N VAL A 478 -6.49 12.27 -32.29
CA VAL A 478 -7.78 12.09 -31.62
C VAL A 478 -7.90 12.96 -30.37
N ILE A 479 -6.98 12.79 -29.43
CA ILE A 479 -6.98 13.53 -28.16
C ILE A 479 -6.53 14.98 -28.42
N GLY A 480 -5.36 15.14 -29.05
CA GLY A 480 -4.76 16.43 -29.34
C GLY A 480 -4.01 17.03 -28.16
N LYS A 481 -3.70 18.30 -28.25
CA LYS A 481 -3.06 19.07 -27.16
C LYS A 481 -4.08 19.50 -26.12
N GLY A 482 -3.66 19.60 -24.86
CA GLY A 482 -4.44 20.21 -23.80
C GLY A 482 -4.75 21.69 -24.07
N LYS A 483 -5.80 22.22 -23.44
CA LYS A 483 -6.16 23.64 -23.55
C LYS A 483 -5.00 24.50 -22.99
N GLY A 484 -4.55 25.48 -23.74
CA GLY A 484 -3.42 26.36 -23.36
C GLY A 484 -2.02 25.77 -23.62
N VAL A 485 -1.90 24.48 -23.96
CA VAL A 485 -0.61 23.83 -24.23
C VAL A 485 -0.10 24.24 -25.63
N ARG A 486 1.05 24.88 -25.66
CA ARG A 486 1.68 25.34 -26.94
C ARG A 486 2.39 24.20 -27.65
N LYS A 487 3.10 23.34 -26.92
CA LYS A 487 3.91 22.24 -27.45
C LYS A 487 3.63 20.95 -26.72
N VAL A 488 3.71 19.82 -27.39
CA VAL A 488 3.69 18.49 -26.78
C VAL A 488 5.12 18.02 -26.61
N ALA A 489 5.45 17.43 -25.49
CA ALA A 489 6.76 16.85 -25.20
C ALA A 489 6.60 15.51 -24.47
N ALA A 490 7.59 14.65 -24.57
CA ALA A 490 7.68 13.42 -23.82
C ALA A 490 8.58 13.62 -22.59
N THR A 491 8.18 13.02 -21.48
CA THR A 491 8.97 13.03 -20.24
C THR A 491 9.17 11.60 -19.76
N ASN A 492 10.41 11.21 -19.51
CA ASN A 492 10.75 9.95 -18.86
C ASN A 492 11.09 10.23 -17.40
N LEU A 493 10.48 9.47 -16.51
CA LEU A 493 10.86 9.40 -15.10
C LEU A 493 11.91 8.30 -14.95
N MET A 494 13.16 8.70 -14.67
CA MET A 494 14.25 7.79 -14.32
C MET A 494 14.32 7.67 -12.82
N ILE A 495 14.22 6.45 -12.30
CA ILE A 495 14.33 6.17 -10.88
C ILE A 495 15.76 5.71 -10.60
N THR A 496 16.54 6.50 -9.88
CA THR A 496 17.95 6.23 -9.58
C THR A 496 18.16 6.02 -8.07
N SER A 497 19.29 5.46 -7.69
CA SER A 497 19.67 5.31 -6.27
C SER A 497 19.73 6.65 -5.51
N LYS A 498 19.96 7.76 -6.21
CA LYS A 498 20.00 9.12 -5.63
C LYS A 498 18.62 9.81 -5.63
N GLY A 499 17.63 9.26 -6.32
CA GLY A 499 16.29 9.84 -6.44
C GLY A 499 15.75 9.85 -7.87
N PRO A 500 14.54 10.41 -8.06
CA PRO A 500 13.92 10.50 -9.39
C PRO A 500 14.52 11.63 -10.22
N ILE A 501 14.74 11.35 -11.49
CA ILE A 501 15.18 12.34 -12.49
C ILE A 501 14.13 12.36 -13.61
N PHE A 502 13.63 13.55 -13.95
CA PHE A 502 12.70 13.77 -15.06
C PHE A 502 13.48 14.28 -16.28
N LEU A 503 13.52 13.45 -17.32
CA LEU A 503 14.18 13.81 -18.59
C LEU A 503 13.14 14.23 -19.63
N ALA A 504 13.27 15.41 -20.25
CA ALA A 504 12.39 15.94 -21.29
C ALA A 504 13.16 16.85 -22.28
N ASP A 505 12.87 16.86 -23.56
CA ASP A 505 11.97 16.01 -24.34
C ASP A 505 12.71 14.75 -24.80
N THR A 506 12.13 13.58 -24.55
CA THR A 506 12.82 12.31 -24.85
C THR A 506 12.48 11.73 -26.23
N SER A 507 11.39 12.17 -26.89
CA SER A 507 10.90 11.39 -28.05
C SER A 507 10.09 12.17 -29.10
N ILE A 508 9.70 13.43 -28.89
CA ILE A 508 8.73 14.11 -29.78
C ILE A 508 9.38 15.18 -30.64
N ASN A 509 10.24 16.04 -30.07
CA ASN A 509 10.76 17.21 -30.77
C ASN A 509 12.22 17.02 -31.14
N ILE A 510 12.51 16.91 -32.42
CA ILE A 510 13.87 16.68 -32.93
C ILE A 510 14.76 17.93 -32.73
N ASN A 511 14.28 19.12 -33.09
CA ASN A 511 15.04 20.36 -33.01
C ASN A 511 14.15 21.52 -32.55
N PRO A 512 13.77 21.57 -31.24
CA PRO A 512 12.92 22.65 -30.74
C PRO A 512 13.66 24.00 -30.71
N LYS A 513 12.91 25.10 -30.90
CA LYS A 513 13.40 26.46 -30.74
C LYS A 513 13.65 26.78 -29.27
N TYR A 514 14.40 27.84 -28.95
CA TYR A 514 14.73 28.24 -27.58
C TYR A 514 13.48 28.47 -26.71
N ASN A 515 12.43 29.09 -27.23
CA ASN A 515 11.18 29.31 -26.52
C ASN A 515 10.38 27.99 -26.34
N GLU A 516 10.47 27.08 -27.31
CA GLU A 516 9.85 25.75 -27.21
C GLU A 516 10.56 24.92 -26.12
N LEU A 517 11.89 24.96 -26.04
CA LEU A 517 12.66 24.37 -24.93
C LEU A 517 12.20 24.92 -23.58
N GLY A 518 11.94 26.23 -23.48
CA GLY A 518 11.41 26.84 -22.26
C GLY A 518 10.03 26.30 -21.85
N TYR A 519 9.12 26.11 -22.82
CA TYR A 519 7.82 25.50 -22.52
C TYR A 519 7.93 24.01 -22.13
N ILE A 520 8.86 23.26 -22.75
CA ILE A 520 9.15 21.87 -22.40
C ILE A 520 9.65 21.78 -20.96
N ALA A 521 10.62 22.64 -20.60
CA ALA A 521 11.16 22.69 -19.24
C ALA A 521 10.07 22.98 -18.19
N ASN A 522 9.20 23.95 -18.46
CA ASN A 522 8.09 24.26 -17.56
C ASN A 522 7.10 23.09 -17.44
N MET A 523 6.77 22.41 -18.54
CA MET A 523 5.88 21.22 -18.49
C MET A 523 6.50 20.07 -17.71
N ALA A 524 7.81 19.83 -17.87
CA ALA A 524 8.51 18.81 -17.09
C ALA A 524 8.52 19.15 -15.60
N ALA A 525 8.73 20.42 -15.26
CA ALA A 525 8.67 20.91 -13.89
C ALA A 525 7.26 20.73 -13.27
N GLU A 526 6.22 21.10 -14.01
CA GLU A 526 4.84 20.86 -13.54
C GLU A 526 4.54 19.36 -13.36
N THR A 527 5.08 18.51 -14.24
CA THR A 527 4.99 17.05 -14.05
C THR A 527 5.67 16.61 -12.75
N ALA A 528 6.88 17.07 -12.46
CA ALA A 528 7.59 16.76 -11.23
C ALA A 528 6.80 17.20 -9.97
N LYS A 529 6.15 18.37 -10.01
CA LYS A 529 5.27 18.84 -8.94
C LYS A 529 4.05 17.93 -8.72
N MET A 530 3.46 17.37 -9.78
CA MET A 530 2.36 16.40 -9.66
C MET A 530 2.76 15.13 -8.89
N PHE A 531 4.05 14.79 -8.92
CA PHE A 531 4.65 13.71 -8.14
C PHE A 531 5.10 14.14 -6.73
N GLY A 532 4.84 15.38 -6.33
CA GLY A 532 5.19 15.91 -5.01
C GLY A 532 6.63 16.39 -4.86
N PHE A 533 7.35 16.64 -5.98
CA PHE A 533 8.72 17.13 -5.93
C PHE A 533 8.80 18.64 -6.18
N GLN A 534 9.75 19.31 -5.53
CA GLN A 534 10.15 20.67 -5.92
C GLN A 534 11.13 20.57 -7.09
N PRO A 535 10.77 21.04 -8.30
CA PRO A 535 11.63 20.88 -9.46
C PRO A 535 12.79 21.88 -9.45
N VAL A 536 13.99 21.37 -9.69
CA VAL A 536 15.17 22.13 -10.10
C VAL A 536 15.52 21.68 -11.52
N VAL A 537 15.65 22.62 -12.45
CA VAL A 537 15.78 22.31 -13.87
C VAL A 537 17.19 22.63 -14.36
N ALA A 538 17.87 21.62 -14.89
CA ALA A 538 19.12 21.81 -15.64
C ALA A 538 18.85 21.77 -17.15
N MET A 539 19.24 22.82 -17.87
CA MET A 539 19.14 22.88 -19.32
C MET A 539 20.41 22.30 -19.96
N LEU A 540 20.29 21.05 -20.44
CA LEU A 540 21.43 20.28 -20.92
C LEU A 540 22.01 20.79 -22.25
N SER A 541 23.34 20.80 -22.35
CA SER A 541 24.12 21.10 -23.53
C SER A 541 25.40 20.25 -23.54
N TYR A 542 26.11 20.23 -24.64
CA TYR A 542 27.46 19.66 -24.73
C TYR A 542 28.55 20.57 -24.11
N SER A 543 28.20 21.79 -23.70
CA SER A 543 29.13 22.80 -23.14
C SER A 543 28.56 23.40 -21.86
N ASN A 544 29.44 23.87 -20.97
CA ASN A 544 29.09 24.47 -19.69
C ASN A 544 29.14 26.00 -19.77
N PHE A 545 28.08 26.68 -19.29
CA PHE A 545 28.01 28.12 -18.99
C PHE A 545 28.73 29.06 -19.96
N GLY A 546 28.59 28.88 -21.29
CA GLY A 546 29.19 29.77 -22.30
C GLY A 546 30.60 29.39 -22.71
N SER A 547 31.07 28.17 -22.37
CA SER A 547 32.37 27.66 -22.85
C SER A 547 32.45 27.42 -24.37
N SER A 548 31.33 27.59 -25.09
CA SER A 548 31.26 27.43 -26.55
C SER A 548 30.26 28.42 -27.15
N ASP A 549 30.69 29.09 -28.23
CA ASP A 549 29.86 30.01 -29.04
C ASP A 549 29.05 29.32 -30.15
N HIS A 550 29.02 27.98 -30.13
CA HIS A 550 28.28 27.25 -31.15
C HIS A 550 26.77 27.55 -31.08
N PRO A 551 26.06 27.71 -32.21
CA PRO A 551 24.65 28.11 -32.27
C PRO A 551 23.72 27.20 -31.42
N MET A 552 24.04 25.91 -31.28
CA MET A 552 23.25 24.99 -30.46
C MET A 552 23.41 25.26 -28.95
N ALA A 553 24.61 25.64 -28.47
CA ALA A 553 24.84 26.06 -27.10
C ALA A 553 24.12 27.39 -26.80
N ASN A 554 24.26 28.35 -27.69
CA ASN A 554 23.61 29.67 -27.60
C ASN A 554 22.08 29.57 -27.62
N LYS A 555 21.51 28.57 -28.32
CA LYS A 555 20.08 28.27 -28.28
C LYS A 555 19.64 27.84 -26.87
N VAL A 556 20.40 26.99 -26.18
CA VAL A 556 20.10 26.55 -24.83
C VAL A 556 20.25 27.71 -23.83
N ALA A 557 21.30 28.50 -23.93
CA ALA A 557 21.49 29.71 -23.11
C ALA A 557 20.31 30.71 -23.29
N SER A 558 19.84 30.88 -24.54
CA SER A 558 18.65 31.70 -24.83
C SER A 558 17.37 31.12 -24.21
N ALA A 559 17.25 29.78 -24.15
CA ALA A 559 16.13 29.12 -23.48
C ALA A 559 16.14 29.37 -21.97
N VAL A 560 17.30 29.31 -21.32
CA VAL A 560 17.43 29.66 -19.89
C VAL A 560 16.99 31.09 -19.61
N LYS A 561 17.45 32.06 -20.43
CA LYS A 561 17.03 33.46 -20.32
C LYS A 561 15.50 33.61 -20.52
N PHE A 562 14.94 32.89 -21.48
CA PHE A 562 13.49 32.87 -21.71
C PHE A 562 12.73 32.32 -20.51
N ILE A 563 13.18 31.21 -19.90
CA ILE A 563 12.54 30.58 -18.73
C ILE A 563 12.56 31.56 -17.54
N LYS A 564 13.73 32.14 -17.22
CA LYS A 564 13.88 33.10 -16.11
C LYS A 564 12.94 34.30 -16.23
N ARG A 565 12.61 34.71 -17.47
CA ARG A 565 11.66 35.81 -17.74
C ARG A 565 10.18 35.36 -17.71
N SER A 566 9.89 34.21 -18.31
CA SER A 566 8.51 33.74 -18.52
C SER A 566 7.94 32.93 -17.34
N PHE A 567 8.81 32.31 -16.51
CA PHE A 567 8.49 31.45 -15.41
C PHE A 567 9.39 31.78 -14.20
N PRO A 568 9.26 32.97 -13.59
CA PRO A 568 10.19 33.46 -12.57
C PRO A 568 10.30 32.60 -11.32
N ASN A 569 9.29 31.79 -11.03
CA ASN A 569 9.26 30.88 -9.87
C ASN A 569 9.91 29.50 -10.15
N LEU A 570 10.38 29.27 -11.38
CA LEU A 570 11.06 28.03 -11.74
C LEU A 570 12.57 28.18 -11.53
N ILE A 571 13.12 27.35 -10.66
CA ILE A 571 14.58 27.27 -10.46
C ILE A 571 15.17 26.59 -11.69
N VAL A 572 15.96 27.32 -12.45
CA VAL A 572 16.58 26.84 -13.70
C VAL A 572 17.96 27.39 -13.87
N ASP A 573 18.87 26.54 -14.35
CA ASP A 573 20.21 26.96 -14.76
C ASP A 573 20.72 26.17 -15.97
N GLY A 574 21.84 26.63 -16.56
CA GLY A 574 22.46 26.08 -17.75
C GLY A 574 22.81 27.16 -18.78
N PRO A 575 23.41 26.80 -19.95
CA PRO A 575 23.65 25.42 -20.42
C PRO A 575 24.69 24.67 -19.58
N VAL A 576 24.44 23.39 -19.30
CA VAL A 576 25.38 22.54 -18.56
C VAL A 576 25.46 21.12 -19.16
N GLN A 577 26.60 20.46 -18.99
CA GLN A 577 26.76 19.06 -19.36
C GLN A 577 26.04 18.15 -18.36
N SER A 578 25.68 16.93 -18.77
CA SER A 578 24.87 16.02 -17.94
C SER A 578 25.57 15.56 -16.67
N ASP A 579 26.89 15.36 -16.74
CA ASP A 579 27.71 14.98 -15.56
C ASP A 579 27.73 16.11 -14.51
N LEU A 580 27.94 17.34 -14.92
CA LEU A 580 27.92 18.51 -14.05
C LEU A 580 26.51 18.73 -13.44
N SER A 581 25.46 18.52 -14.23
CA SER A 581 24.09 18.67 -13.74
C SER A 581 23.75 17.67 -12.65
N LEU A 582 24.23 16.42 -12.75
CA LEU A 582 24.00 15.35 -11.78
C LEU A 582 24.78 15.50 -10.47
N ILE A 583 25.84 16.36 -10.46
CA ILE A 583 26.60 16.67 -9.23
C ILE A 583 25.87 17.76 -8.41
N HIS A 584 25.18 18.69 -9.05
CA HIS A 584 24.61 19.89 -8.44
C HIS A 584 23.08 19.86 -8.31
N ILE A 585 22.42 18.84 -8.84
CA ILE A 585 21.02 18.55 -8.62
C ILE A 585 20.89 17.40 -7.58
#